data_bf1a0f0fb1e736469a0afa95f787e92d
#
_entry.id   bf1a0f0fb1e736469a0afa95f787e92d
#
_cell.length_a   1.000
_cell.length_b   1.000
_cell.length_c   1.000
_cell.angle_alpha   90.00
_cell.angle_beta   90.00
_cell.angle_gamma   90.00
#
_symmetry.space_group_name_H-M   'P 1'
#
loop_
_entity.id
_entity.type
_entity.pdbx_description
1 polymer ?
#
loop_
_entity_poly.entity_id
_entity_poly.type
_entity_poly.pdbx_seq_one_letter_code
_entity_poly.pdbx_strand_id
1 'polypeptide(L)'
;MKIKAEERVLNFLQNHIDYILLALILCLSVGIRFTVRFFENGDAINYLIPWYEQIKANGGIFGGLSKPIYSFDGTVCNYSFVYQFFLAILSHFPIKPLYGIKLLSCIFDYLTMFELARIITLLIPEKKVQKSRIAVVVFAFHPVVFMNSALWGQCDVIYCFWILLALDMFLREKHRLGFIFYGIAFAFKLQAVFFLPFLLFYYFYKKRFSIINFLLIPITALVLNIPAFIQGRTIKDVISIYTGNTNMYKIISMGYPSFWNIINDGLKKEGYSSLKYVAIAITVAALAIHMYVWLKRGVALTHKNMVYMAFLLTFTTVFFLPSMHERYGFVYEVMALVILMLYNKTLPLYLGLSTITLVMYGKGLYSTNYNVVLMAVANLVIYIGYTYLLAKKMLKTETE
;
A
#
# COMPACT_ATOMS: atom_id res chain seq x y z
N MET A 1 37.67 -22.11 -35.14
CA MET A 1 37.10 -20.78 -34.83
C MET A 1 35.64 -20.86 -34.31
N LYS A 2 34.71 -21.62 -34.92
CA LYS A 2 33.33 -21.81 -34.42
C LYS A 2 33.26 -22.35 -32.99
N ILE A 3 33.98 -23.40 -32.64
CA ILE A 3 33.97 -24.04 -31.29
C ILE A 3 34.34 -23.04 -30.19
N LYS A 4 35.34 -22.18 -30.40
CA LYS A 4 35.72 -21.15 -29.41
C LYS A 4 34.67 -20.05 -29.22
N ALA A 5 33.86 -19.77 -30.25
CA ALA A 5 32.77 -18.81 -30.12
C ALA A 5 31.58 -19.42 -29.35
N GLU A 6 31.25 -20.67 -29.62
CA GLU A 6 30.22 -21.44 -28.92
C GLU A 6 30.57 -21.62 -27.44
N GLU A 7 31.82 -21.95 -27.10
CA GLU A 7 32.30 -22.04 -25.72
C GLU A 7 32.19 -20.69 -24.99
N ARG A 8 32.51 -19.58 -25.65
CA ARG A 8 32.33 -18.21 -25.03
C ARG A 8 30.86 -17.92 -24.76
N VAL A 9 29.97 -18.25 -25.68
CA VAL A 9 28.52 -18.04 -25.48
C VAL A 9 28.00 -18.92 -24.35
N LEU A 10 28.40 -20.21 -24.30
CA LEU A 10 27.99 -21.12 -23.24
C LEU A 10 28.48 -20.66 -21.85
N ASN A 11 29.76 -20.27 -21.79
CA ASN A 11 30.33 -19.73 -20.56
C ASN A 11 29.64 -18.44 -20.12
N PHE A 12 29.31 -17.54 -21.06
CA PHE A 12 28.54 -16.34 -20.75
C PHE A 12 27.14 -16.70 -20.21
N LEU A 13 26.43 -17.59 -20.87
CA LEU A 13 25.12 -18.03 -20.42
C LEU A 13 25.18 -18.70 -19.05
N GLN A 14 26.11 -19.60 -18.82
CA GLN A 14 26.29 -20.28 -17.53
C GLN A 14 26.59 -19.29 -16.38
N ASN A 15 27.46 -18.32 -16.63
CA ASN A 15 27.85 -17.33 -15.62
C ASN A 15 26.75 -16.30 -15.33
N HIS A 16 25.79 -16.10 -16.26
CA HIS A 16 24.75 -15.06 -16.13
C HIS A 16 23.33 -15.62 -16.13
N ILE A 17 23.18 -16.96 -16.09
CA ILE A 17 21.88 -17.63 -16.21
C ILE A 17 20.81 -17.07 -15.24
N ASP A 18 21.21 -16.80 -14.01
CA ASP A 18 20.32 -16.27 -12.98
C ASP A 18 19.80 -14.87 -13.32
N TYR A 19 20.66 -14.01 -13.88
CA TYR A 19 20.27 -12.67 -14.32
C TYR A 19 19.40 -12.70 -15.56
N ILE A 20 19.73 -13.60 -16.50
CA ILE A 20 18.94 -13.83 -17.74
C ILE A 20 17.55 -14.30 -17.36
N LEU A 21 17.43 -15.30 -16.49
CA LEU A 21 16.16 -15.83 -16.02
C LEU A 21 15.35 -14.74 -15.30
N LEU A 22 15.97 -13.96 -14.42
CA LEU A 22 15.29 -12.86 -13.74
C LEU A 22 14.80 -11.81 -14.75
N ALA A 23 15.60 -11.45 -15.73
CA ALA A 23 15.21 -10.50 -16.79
C ALA A 23 14.02 -11.04 -17.60
N LEU A 24 14.04 -12.32 -18.00
CA LEU A 24 12.93 -12.96 -18.71
C LEU A 24 11.65 -12.98 -17.88
N ILE A 25 11.75 -13.28 -16.58
CA ILE A 25 10.64 -13.27 -15.65
C ILE A 25 10.06 -11.85 -15.53
N LEU A 26 10.91 -10.82 -15.43
CA LEU A 26 10.45 -9.44 -15.40
C LEU A 26 9.80 -9.00 -16.72
N CYS A 27 10.36 -9.40 -17.87
CA CYS A 27 9.75 -9.17 -19.18
C CYS A 27 8.37 -9.83 -19.27
N LEU A 28 8.21 -11.05 -18.79
CA LEU A 28 6.92 -11.74 -18.73
C LEU A 28 5.92 -10.98 -17.84
N SER A 29 6.38 -10.48 -16.68
CA SER A 29 5.55 -9.65 -15.80
C SER A 29 5.07 -8.35 -16.48
N VAL A 30 5.94 -7.69 -17.26
CA VAL A 30 5.56 -6.55 -18.11
C VAL A 30 4.54 -6.98 -19.16
N GLY A 31 4.77 -8.12 -19.82
CA GLY A 31 3.84 -8.69 -20.79
C GLY A 31 2.43 -8.90 -20.24
N ILE A 32 2.31 -9.50 -19.06
CA ILE A 32 1.01 -9.69 -18.39
C ILE A 32 0.31 -8.35 -18.14
N ARG A 33 1.02 -7.35 -17.59
CA ARG A 33 0.45 -6.00 -17.35
C ARG A 33 0.03 -5.32 -18.65
N PHE A 34 0.80 -5.53 -19.71
CA PHE A 34 0.47 -4.99 -21.03
C PHE A 34 -0.77 -5.65 -21.64
N THR A 35 -0.98 -6.96 -21.46
CA THR A 35 -2.17 -7.66 -21.98
C THR A 35 -3.47 -7.19 -21.31
N VAL A 36 -3.45 -6.87 -20.01
CA VAL A 36 -4.64 -6.43 -19.27
C VAL A 36 -4.89 -4.92 -19.35
N ARG A 37 -4.06 -4.14 -20.05
CA ARG A 37 -4.17 -2.67 -20.13
C ARG A 37 -5.49 -2.18 -20.70
N PHE A 38 -6.13 -2.97 -21.57
CA PHE A 38 -7.38 -2.61 -22.23
C PHE A 38 -8.61 -2.72 -21.34
N PHE A 39 -8.50 -3.43 -20.22
CA PHE A 39 -9.65 -3.66 -19.34
C PHE A 39 -10.13 -2.36 -18.73
N GLU A 40 -11.40 -2.04 -18.99
CA GLU A 40 -12.10 -0.90 -18.39
C GLU A 40 -13.03 -1.41 -17.29
N ASN A 41 -13.01 -0.74 -16.16
CA ASN A 41 -13.85 -1.03 -15.02
C ASN A 41 -14.66 0.22 -14.64
N GLY A 42 -15.65 0.06 -13.74
CA GLY A 42 -16.51 1.16 -13.32
C GLY A 42 -15.75 2.36 -12.75
N ASP A 43 -14.69 2.13 -11.97
CA ASP A 43 -13.88 3.22 -11.40
C ASP A 43 -13.12 3.99 -12.49
N ALA A 44 -12.59 3.29 -13.49
CA ALA A 44 -11.90 3.93 -14.61
C ALA A 44 -12.85 4.82 -15.43
N ILE A 45 -14.02 4.28 -15.78
CA ILE A 45 -15.01 4.97 -16.62
C ILE A 45 -15.64 6.15 -15.87
N ASN A 46 -16.03 5.96 -14.60
CA ASN A 46 -16.80 6.96 -13.87
C ASN A 46 -15.94 8.04 -13.21
N TYR A 47 -14.67 7.75 -12.89
CA TYR A 47 -13.81 8.62 -12.10
C TYR A 47 -12.49 8.94 -12.81
N LEU A 48 -11.62 7.96 -13.04
CA LEU A 48 -10.22 8.19 -13.39
C LEU A 48 -10.03 8.80 -14.78
N ILE A 49 -10.76 8.32 -15.80
CA ILE A 49 -10.71 8.82 -17.17
C ILE A 49 -11.30 10.25 -17.23
N PRO A 50 -12.53 10.53 -16.69
CA PRO A 50 -13.07 11.88 -16.63
C PRO A 50 -12.13 12.88 -15.95
N TRP A 51 -11.50 12.52 -14.85
CA TRP A 51 -10.55 13.40 -14.17
C TRP A 51 -9.33 13.69 -15.02
N TYR A 52 -8.75 12.68 -15.68
CA TYR A 52 -7.60 12.84 -16.57
C TYR A 52 -7.91 13.76 -17.73
N GLU A 53 -9.07 13.57 -18.39
CA GLU A 53 -9.49 14.38 -19.53
C GLU A 53 -9.74 15.84 -19.16
N GLN A 54 -10.37 16.10 -18.01
CA GLN A 54 -10.57 17.45 -17.49
C GLN A 54 -9.26 18.13 -17.11
N ILE A 55 -8.32 17.43 -16.49
CA ILE A 55 -6.96 17.93 -16.21
C ILE A 55 -6.28 18.33 -17.51
N LYS A 56 -6.35 17.48 -18.54
CA LYS A 56 -5.79 17.77 -19.87
C LYS A 56 -6.45 18.97 -20.52
N ALA A 57 -7.77 19.04 -20.53
CA ALA A 57 -8.54 20.14 -21.11
C ALA A 57 -8.29 21.47 -20.40
N ASN A 58 -8.04 21.47 -19.09
CA ASN A 58 -7.71 22.65 -18.29
C ASN A 58 -6.25 23.11 -18.48
N GLY A 59 -5.42 22.45 -19.32
CA GLY A 59 -4.06 22.86 -19.62
C GLY A 59 -2.96 22.01 -18.98
N GLY A 60 -3.27 20.80 -18.47
CA GLY A 60 -2.30 19.83 -17.95
C GLY A 60 -1.43 20.40 -16.82
N ILE A 61 -0.10 20.37 -16.98
CA ILE A 61 0.86 20.86 -15.96
C ILE A 61 0.64 22.34 -15.61
N PHE A 62 0.22 23.15 -16.57
CA PHE A 62 0.16 24.62 -16.41
C PHE A 62 -1.17 25.14 -15.88
N GLY A 63 -2.25 24.38 -16.01
CA GLY A 63 -3.60 24.81 -15.62
C GLY A 63 -4.52 23.70 -15.14
N GLY A 64 -4.10 22.45 -15.25
CA GLY A 64 -4.94 21.28 -14.95
C GLY A 64 -5.49 21.21 -13.53
N LEU A 65 -4.79 21.82 -12.57
CA LEU A 65 -5.21 21.86 -11.17
C LEU A 65 -5.99 23.13 -10.79
N SER A 66 -6.11 24.12 -11.69
CA SER A 66 -6.69 25.44 -11.39
C SER A 66 -8.17 25.37 -11.02
N LYS A 67 -8.91 24.40 -11.58
CA LYS A 67 -10.37 24.24 -11.39
C LYS A 67 -10.71 22.88 -10.77
N PRO A 68 -11.81 22.76 -9.99
CA PRO A 68 -12.34 21.47 -9.59
C PRO A 68 -12.57 20.58 -10.80
N ILE A 69 -12.26 19.30 -10.65
CA ILE A 69 -12.55 18.26 -11.63
C ILE A 69 -13.58 17.30 -11.05
N TYR A 70 -14.40 16.73 -11.91
CA TYR A 70 -15.58 15.99 -11.53
C TYR A 70 -15.58 14.60 -12.15
N SER A 71 -16.15 13.65 -11.44
CA SER A 71 -16.51 12.33 -11.94
C SER A 71 -17.72 12.40 -12.87
N PHE A 72 -18.04 11.29 -13.52
CA PHE A 72 -19.17 11.20 -14.45
C PHE A 72 -20.51 11.54 -13.77
N ASP A 73 -20.66 11.19 -12.49
CA ASP A 73 -21.87 11.50 -11.70
C ASP A 73 -21.89 12.93 -11.12
N GLY A 74 -20.94 13.79 -11.50
CA GLY A 74 -20.83 15.16 -11.02
C GLY A 74 -20.20 15.33 -9.63
N THR A 75 -19.71 14.26 -8.99
CA THR A 75 -18.98 14.39 -7.71
C THR A 75 -17.58 14.96 -7.91
N VAL A 76 -17.14 15.82 -6.98
CA VAL A 76 -15.80 16.40 -7.03
C VAL A 76 -14.74 15.32 -6.81
N CYS A 77 -13.63 15.40 -7.54
CA CYS A 77 -12.49 14.51 -7.36
C CYS A 77 -12.01 14.52 -5.91
N ASN A 78 -11.93 13.34 -5.33
CA ASN A 78 -11.48 13.10 -3.95
C ASN A 78 -10.03 12.62 -3.85
N TYR A 79 -9.30 12.56 -4.96
CA TYR A 79 -7.88 12.23 -4.96
C TYR A 79 -7.03 13.49 -4.76
N SER A 80 -5.88 13.33 -4.09
CA SER A 80 -4.99 14.45 -3.75
C SER A 80 -4.50 15.21 -4.98
N PHE A 81 -4.20 16.51 -4.81
CA PHE A 81 -3.60 17.30 -5.89
C PHE A 81 -2.24 16.76 -6.31
N VAL A 82 -1.52 16.07 -5.44
CA VAL A 82 -0.26 15.40 -5.79
C VAL A 82 -0.51 14.32 -6.84
N TYR A 83 -1.52 13.46 -6.66
CA TYR A 83 -1.91 12.48 -7.66
C TYR A 83 -2.42 13.14 -8.95
N GLN A 84 -3.27 14.17 -8.84
CA GLN A 84 -3.77 14.93 -9.98
C GLN A 84 -2.61 15.56 -10.78
N PHE A 85 -1.55 16.04 -10.11
CA PHE A 85 -0.37 16.59 -10.78
C PHE A 85 0.40 15.54 -11.59
N PHE A 86 0.50 14.31 -11.11
CA PHE A 86 1.06 13.21 -11.91
C PHE A 86 0.22 12.90 -13.14
N LEU A 87 -1.11 12.97 -13.02
CA LEU A 87 -2.00 12.86 -14.19
C LEU A 87 -1.80 14.04 -15.16
N ALA A 88 -1.58 15.24 -14.63
CA ALA A 88 -1.28 16.43 -15.43
C ALA A 88 0.03 16.26 -16.23
N ILE A 89 1.08 15.72 -15.63
CA ILE A 89 2.32 15.39 -16.34
C ILE A 89 2.04 14.38 -17.46
N LEU A 90 1.33 13.31 -17.18
CA LEU A 90 1.02 12.25 -18.15
C LEU A 90 0.15 12.76 -19.29
N SER A 91 -0.68 13.78 -19.07
CA SER A 91 -1.58 14.34 -20.10
C SER A 91 -0.85 15.04 -21.24
N HIS A 92 0.44 15.36 -21.10
CA HIS A 92 1.28 15.92 -22.17
C HIS A 92 1.87 14.86 -23.10
N PHE A 93 1.79 13.60 -22.74
CA PHE A 93 2.23 12.51 -23.61
C PHE A 93 1.08 12.03 -24.51
N PRO A 94 1.36 11.51 -25.73
CA PRO A 94 0.36 10.99 -26.64
C PRO A 94 -0.13 9.58 -26.20
N ILE A 95 -0.60 9.48 -24.96
CA ILE A 95 -1.05 8.22 -24.34
C ILE A 95 -2.55 8.34 -24.04
N LYS A 96 -3.31 7.28 -24.29
CA LYS A 96 -4.72 7.22 -23.90
C LYS A 96 -4.83 7.36 -22.35
N PRO A 97 -5.85 8.08 -21.84
CA PRO A 97 -6.03 8.31 -20.40
C PRO A 97 -5.90 7.05 -19.56
N LEU A 98 -6.63 6.00 -19.91
CA LEU A 98 -6.60 4.71 -19.21
C LEU A 98 -5.19 4.11 -19.12
N TYR A 99 -4.40 4.19 -20.21
CA TYR A 99 -3.06 3.62 -20.23
C TYR A 99 -2.08 4.45 -19.42
N GLY A 100 -2.20 5.78 -19.45
CA GLY A 100 -1.39 6.68 -18.62
C GLY A 100 -1.61 6.43 -17.13
N ILE A 101 -2.88 6.32 -16.71
CA ILE A 101 -3.27 6.02 -15.32
C ILE A 101 -2.66 4.68 -14.86
N LYS A 102 -2.82 3.63 -15.65
CA LYS A 102 -2.29 2.30 -15.34
C LYS A 102 -0.77 2.25 -15.35
N LEU A 103 -0.14 2.93 -16.33
CA LEU A 103 1.31 3.03 -16.44
C LEU A 103 1.93 3.63 -15.18
N LEU A 104 1.33 4.70 -14.65
CA LEU A 104 1.79 5.31 -13.40
C LEU A 104 1.85 4.29 -12.27
N SER A 105 0.78 3.56 -12.04
CA SER A 105 0.74 2.52 -10.99
C SER A 105 1.70 1.36 -11.28
N CYS A 106 1.81 0.91 -12.53
CA CYS A 106 2.76 -0.15 -12.91
C CYS A 106 4.22 0.26 -12.70
N ILE A 107 4.59 1.51 -12.91
CA ILE A 107 5.94 2.01 -12.58
C ILE A 107 6.21 1.82 -11.09
N PHE A 108 5.25 2.15 -10.24
CA PHE A 108 5.40 1.97 -8.80
C PHE A 108 5.36 0.50 -8.36
N ASP A 109 4.76 -0.43 -9.13
CA ASP A 109 4.93 -1.86 -8.89
C ASP A 109 6.42 -2.24 -8.93
N TYR A 110 7.14 -1.80 -9.97
CA TYR A 110 8.57 -2.14 -10.14
C TYR A 110 9.46 -1.41 -9.13
N LEU A 111 9.14 -0.17 -8.77
CA LEU A 111 9.83 0.53 -7.68
C LEU A 111 9.61 -0.18 -6.34
N THR A 112 8.41 -0.67 -6.09
CA THR A 112 8.09 -1.47 -4.88
C THR A 112 8.84 -2.79 -4.85
N MET A 113 8.96 -3.48 -6.00
CA MET A 113 9.79 -4.69 -6.11
C MET A 113 11.25 -4.44 -5.70
N PHE A 114 11.83 -3.34 -6.21
CA PHE A 114 13.20 -2.95 -5.87
C PHE A 114 13.33 -2.66 -4.38
N GLU A 115 12.36 -1.95 -3.80
CA GLU A 115 12.38 -1.61 -2.37
C GLU A 115 12.21 -2.85 -1.48
N LEU A 116 11.34 -3.79 -1.86
CA LEU A 116 11.22 -5.09 -1.18
C LEU A 116 12.55 -5.86 -1.18
N ALA A 117 13.25 -5.90 -2.32
CA ALA A 117 14.57 -6.54 -2.39
C ALA A 117 15.58 -5.87 -1.46
N ARG A 118 15.56 -4.53 -1.34
CA ARG A 118 16.43 -3.76 -0.41
C ARG A 118 16.13 -4.09 1.05
N ILE A 119 14.87 -4.07 1.44
CA ILE A 119 14.44 -4.40 2.81
C ILE A 119 14.84 -5.84 3.15
N ILE A 120 14.55 -6.81 2.28
CA ILE A 120 14.89 -8.22 2.51
C ILE A 120 16.39 -8.44 2.60
N THR A 121 17.17 -7.75 1.76
CA THR A 121 18.64 -7.80 1.82
C THR A 121 19.18 -7.29 3.16
N LEU A 122 18.55 -6.27 3.74
CA LEU A 122 18.91 -5.75 5.06
C LEU A 122 18.53 -6.73 6.17
N LEU A 123 17.37 -7.37 6.07
CA LEU A 123 16.81 -8.23 7.12
C LEU A 123 17.38 -9.65 7.15
N ILE A 124 17.88 -10.16 6.00
CA ILE A 124 18.38 -11.54 5.84
C ILE A 124 19.70 -11.51 5.05
N PRO A 125 20.78 -10.96 5.62
CA PRO A 125 22.04 -10.79 4.90
C PRO A 125 22.67 -12.12 4.46
N GLU A 126 22.48 -13.20 5.22
CA GLU A 126 23.00 -14.55 4.93
C GLU A 126 22.34 -15.22 3.71
N LYS A 127 21.10 -14.88 3.39
CA LYS A 127 20.33 -15.42 2.27
C LYS A 127 19.78 -14.33 1.35
N LYS A 128 20.43 -13.17 1.35
CA LYS A 128 19.93 -11.95 0.71
C LYS A 128 19.57 -12.13 -0.76
N VAL A 129 20.44 -12.78 -1.55
CA VAL A 129 20.23 -12.97 -2.99
C VAL A 129 19.04 -13.89 -3.26
N GLN A 130 19.00 -15.05 -2.60
CA GLN A 130 17.93 -16.01 -2.81
C GLN A 130 16.57 -15.44 -2.38
N LYS A 131 16.47 -14.90 -1.16
CA LYS A 131 15.20 -14.42 -0.60
C LYS A 131 14.69 -13.18 -1.31
N SER A 132 15.57 -12.24 -1.70
CA SER A 132 15.15 -11.06 -2.45
C SER A 132 14.67 -11.42 -3.86
N ARG A 133 15.32 -12.34 -4.57
CA ARG A 133 14.86 -12.82 -5.88
C ARG A 133 13.49 -13.50 -5.77
N ILE A 134 13.29 -14.38 -4.79
CA ILE A 134 11.97 -15.01 -4.55
C ILE A 134 10.91 -13.96 -4.32
N ALA A 135 11.17 -12.98 -3.46
CA ALA A 135 10.19 -11.93 -3.17
C ALA A 135 9.86 -11.08 -4.39
N VAL A 136 10.87 -10.71 -5.21
CA VAL A 136 10.68 -10.00 -6.47
C VAL A 136 9.79 -10.80 -7.43
N VAL A 137 10.06 -12.09 -7.62
CA VAL A 137 9.27 -12.96 -8.48
C VAL A 137 7.84 -13.11 -7.97
N VAL A 138 7.67 -13.39 -6.67
CA VAL A 138 6.33 -13.52 -6.07
C VAL A 138 5.55 -12.21 -6.22
N PHE A 139 6.15 -11.06 -5.94
CA PHE A 139 5.48 -9.76 -6.07
C PHE A 139 5.15 -9.44 -7.54
N ALA A 140 6.05 -9.72 -8.47
CA ALA A 140 5.88 -9.45 -9.90
C ALA A 140 4.62 -10.13 -10.48
N PHE A 141 4.33 -11.35 -10.00
CA PHE A 141 3.20 -12.18 -10.46
C PHE A 141 2.06 -12.24 -9.43
N HIS A 142 2.16 -11.49 -8.32
CA HIS A 142 1.10 -11.51 -7.32
C HIS A 142 -0.21 -10.95 -7.89
N PRO A 143 -1.29 -11.75 -7.93
CA PRO A 143 -2.52 -11.32 -8.58
C PRO A 143 -3.09 -10.02 -7.97
N VAL A 144 -3.07 -9.87 -6.66
CA VAL A 144 -3.54 -8.65 -5.97
C VAL A 144 -2.78 -7.42 -6.48
N VAL A 145 -1.47 -7.54 -6.73
CA VAL A 145 -0.64 -6.41 -7.18
C VAL A 145 -1.00 -6.00 -8.60
N PHE A 146 -0.88 -6.91 -9.59
CA PHE A 146 -1.12 -6.52 -10.97
C PHE A 146 -2.61 -6.24 -11.26
N MET A 147 -3.53 -6.85 -10.51
CA MET A 147 -4.95 -6.51 -10.60
C MET A 147 -5.22 -5.11 -10.04
N ASN A 148 -4.57 -4.69 -8.96
CA ASN A 148 -4.72 -3.34 -8.43
C ASN A 148 -4.20 -2.28 -9.42
N SER A 149 -2.99 -2.45 -9.93
CA SER A 149 -2.30 -1.48 -10.80
C SER A 149 -2.72 -1.60 -12.27
N ALA A 150 -2.45 -2.73 -12.92
CA ALA A 150 -2.58 -2.89 -14.36
C ALA A 150 -4.02 -3.18 -14.83
N LEU A 151 -4.81 -3.88 -14.02
CA LEU A 151 -6.18 -4.20 -14.38
C LEU A 151 -7.15 -3.11 -13.91
N TRP A 152 -7.11 -2.74 -12.63
CA TRP A 152 -8.02 -1.76 -12.02
C TRP A 152 -7.62 -0.30 -12.30
N GLY A 153 -6.30 -0.02 -12.38
CA GLY A 153 -5.79 1.34 -12.52
C GLY A 153 -5.74 2.12 -11.19
N GLN A 154 -5.73 1.41 -10.06
CA GLN A 154 -5.68 2.04 -8.74
C GLN A 154 -4.27 2.47 -8.37
N CYS A 155 -4.17 3.48 -7.50
CA CYS A 155 -2.90 4.06 -7.07
C CYS A 155 -2.40 3.54 -5.71
N ASP A 156 -2.91 2.39 -5.23
CA ASP A 156 -2.57 1.91 -3.89
C ASP A 156 -1.10 1.55 -3.75
N VAL A 157 -0.47 1.05 -4.80
CA VAL A 157 0.95 0.76 -4.82
C VAL A 157 1.82 2.01 -4.66
N ILE A 158 1.33 3.20 -5.07
CA ILE A 158 2.11 4.44 -5.01
C ILE A 158 2.39 4.82 -3.55
N TYR A 159 1.35 4.96 -2.73
CA TYR A 159 1.57 5.30 -1.32
C TYR A 159 2.19 4.13 -0.54
N CYS A 160 1.93 2.88 -0.94
CA CYS A 160 2.58 1.69 -0.39
C CYS A 160 4.11 1.75 -0.58
N PHE A 161 4.59 2.06 -1.80
CA PHE A 161 6.01 2.24 -2.07
C PHE A 161 6.66 3.24 -1.11
N TRP A 162 6.05 4.42 -0.94
CA TRP A 162 6.59 5.45 -0.07
C TRP A 162 6.56 5.07 1.41
N ILE A 163 5.56 4.27 1.85
CA ILE A 163 5.54 3.70 3.21
C ILE A 163 6.68 2.69 3.39
N LEU A 164 6.94 1.81 2.42
CA LEU A 164 8.03 0.84 2.50
C LEU A 164 9.40 1.53 2.50
N LEU A 165 9.57 2.55 1.67
CA LEU A 165 10.79 3.35 1.65
C LEU A 165 10.98 4.11 2.97
N ALA A 166 9.90 4.62 3.57
CA ALA A 166 9.95 5.20 4.92
C ALA A 166 10.36 4.15 5.95
N LEU A 167 9.80 2.95 5.90
CA LEU A 167 10.18 1.85 6.78
C LEU A 167 11.65 1.46 6.62
N ASP A 168 12.16 1.35 5.39
CA ASP A 168 13.60 1.10 5.14
C ASP A 168 14.49 2.18 5.77
N MET A 169 14.07 3.45 5.67
CA MET A 169 14.81 4.54 6.32
C MET A 169 14.77 4.46 7.85
N PHE A 170 13.64 4.07 8.44
CA PHE A 170 13.56 3.85 9.89
C PHE A 170 14.41 2.65 10.33
N LEU A 171 14.45 1.56 9.55
CA LEU A 171 15.34 0.43 9.79
C LEU A 171 16.83 0.83 9.75
N ARG A 172 17.19 1.77 8.88
CA ARG A 172 18.55 2.34 8.76
C ARG A 172 18.83 3.52 9.71
N GLU A 173 17.95 3.80 10.64
CA GLU A 173 18.03 4.91 11.59
C GLU A 173 18.07 6.32 10.95
N LYS A 174 17.69 6.44 9.68
CA LYS A 174 17.57 7.71 8.95
C LYS A 174 16.21 8.35 9.18
N HIS A 175 15.90 8.69 10.45
CA HIS A 175 14.57 9.08 10.89
C HIS A 175 13.97 10.24 10.09
N ARG A 176 14.75 11.32 9.81
CA ARG A 176 14.25 12.47 9.03
C ARG A 176 13.78 12.06 7.64
N LEU A 177 14.56 11.25 6.93
CA LEU A 177 14.18 10.74 5.61
C LEU A 177 12.95 9.83 5.70
N GLY A 178 12.86 8.99 6.75
CA GLY A 178 11.67 8.18 7.00
C GLY A 178 10.41 9.03 7.13
N PHE A 179 10.45 10.14 7.88
CA PHE A 179 9.30 11.05 8.02
C PHE A 179 8.99 11.81 6.72
N ILE A 180 10.00 12.21 5.93
CA ILE A 180 9.80 12.84 4.62
C ILE A 180 9.11 11.85 3.68
N PHE A 181 9.60 10.61 3.55
CA PHE A 181 8.98 9.62 2.67
C PHE A 181 7.58 9.22 3.12
N TYR A 182 7.35 9.11 4.42
CA TYR A 182 5.99 8.94 4.92
C TYR A 182 5.10 10.15 4.61
N GLY A 183 5.64 11.36 4.69
CA GLY A 183 4.96 12.59 4.28
C GLY A 183 4.56 12.57 2.80
N ILE A 184 5.40 12.00 1.91
CA ILE A 184 5.07 11.80 0.50
C ILE A 184 3.90 10.79 0.38
N ALA A 185 3.96 9.65 1.07
CA ALA A 185 2.87 8.67 1.08
C ALA A 185 1.54 9.31 1.50
N PHE A 186 1.55 10.10 2.58
CA PHE A 186 0.39 10.81 3.08
C PHE A 186 -0.14 11.85 2.09
N ALA A 187 0.76 12.59 1.41
CA ALA A 187 0.39 13.55 0.39
C ALA A 187 -0.29 12.91 -0.84
N PHE A 188 0.07 11.66 -1.18
CA PHE A 188 -0.59 10.91 -2.25
C PHE A 188 -1.98 10.40 -1.85
N LYS A 189 -2.09 9.81 -0.66
CA LYS A 189 -3.34 9.15 -0.24
C LYS A 189 -3.50 9.16 1.28
N LEU A 190 -4.70 9.57 1.75
CA LEU A 190 -5.03 9.60 3.18
C LEU A 190 -4.80 8.25 3.87
N GLN A 191 -4.98 7.14 3.17
CA GLN A 191 -4.81 5.78 3.68
C GLN A 191 -3.40 5.49 4.24
N ALA A 192 -2.40 6.32 3.92
CA ALA A 192 -1.10 6.27 4.59
C ALA A 192 -1.21 6.43 6.12
N VAL A 193 -2.29 7.04 6.62
CA VAL A 193 -2.57 7.17 8.06
C VAL A 193 -2.65 5.83 8.80
N PHE A 194 -2.95 4.72 8.11
CA PHE A 194 -3.00 3.38 8.72
C PHE A 194 -1.63 2.91 9.25
N PHE A 195 -0.55 3.49 8.75
CA PHE A 195 0.81 3.24 9.22
C PHE A 195 1.24 4.14 10.40
N LEU A 196 0.49 5.23 10.67
CA LEU A 196 0.82 6.20 11.74
C LEU A 196 0.94 5.57 13.14
N PRO A 197 0.10 4.59 13.56
CA PRO A 197 0.24 3.92 14.85
C PRO A 197 1.63 3.31 15.07
N PHE A 198 2.25 2.75 14.01
CA PHE A 198 3.63 2.26 14.10
C PHE A 198 4.62 3.40 14.36
N LEU A 199 4.49 4.55 13.69
CA LEU A 199 5.39 5.70 13.89
C LEU A 199 5.29 6.26 15.31
N LEU A 200 4.08 6.35 15.85
CA LEU A 200 3.85 6.78 17.22
C LEU A 200 4.46 5.80 18.22
N PHE A 201 4.20 4.50 18.05
CA PHE A 201 4.80 3.46 18.88
C PHE A 201 6.34 3.50 18.81
N TYR A 202 6.90 3.56 17.61
CA TYR A 202 8.34 3.61 17.39
C TYR A 202 8.99 4.83 18.08
N TYR A 203 8.33 5.99 18.04
CA TYR A 203 8.78 7.19 18.75
C TYR A 203 8.84 6.96 20.26
N PHE A 204 7.73 6.52 20.86
CA PHE A 204 7.66 6.34 22.33
C PHE A 204 8.59 5.23 22.81
N TYR A 205 8.77 4.18 22.00
CA TYR A 205 9.62 3.05 22.37
C TYR A 205 11.10 3.34 22.24
N LYS A 206 11.54 3.94 21.11
CA LYS A 206 12.97 4.16 20.82
C LYS A 206 13.53 5.38 21.55
N LYS A 207 12.77 6.46 21.71
CA LYS A 207 13.16 7.74 22.38
C LYS A 207 14.49 8.33 21.87
N ARG A 208 14.88 8.06 20.62
CA ARG A 208 16.19 8.46 20.06
C ARG A 208 16.11 9.53 18.99
N PHE A 209 14.94 10.09 18.72
CA PHE A 209 14.75 11.18 17.77
C PHE A 209 13.69 12.16 18.28
N SER A 210 13.77 13.40 17.81
CA SER A 210 12.87 14.45 18.26
C SER A 210 11.44 14.27 17.71
N ILE A 211 10.42 14.57 18.53
CA ILE A 211 9.02 14.65 18.10
C ILE A 211 8.82 15.67 16.96
N ILE A 212 9.68 16.67 16.87
CA ILE A 212 9.66 17.68 15.79
C ILE A 212 9.74 17.02 14.40
N ASN A 213 10.34 15.83 14.28
CA ASN A 213 10.38 15.13 13.02
C ASN A 213 8.99 14.80 12.45
N PHE A 214 7.94 14.71 13.30
CA PHE A 214 6.57 14.55 12.82
C PHE A 214 6.07 15.75 12.01
N LEU A 215 6.63 16.95 12.23
CA LEU A 215 6.31 18.13 11.42
C LEU A 215 6.79 18.00 9.96
N LEU A 216 7.76 17.12 9.69
CA LEU A 216 8.18 16.83 8.31
C LEU A 216 7.05 16.22 7.48
N ILE A 217 6.06 15.57 8.09
CA ILE A 217 4.91 15.00 7.37
C ILE A 217 4.07 16.10 6.73
N PRO A 218 3.46 17.04 7.48
CA PRO A 218 2.68 18.10 6.88
C PRO A 218 3.52 19.07 6.04
N ILE A 219 4.78 19.34 6.42
CA ILE A 219 5.69 20.17 5.61
C ILE A 219 5.91 19.53 4.24
N THR A 220 6.22 18.24 4.17
CA THR A 220 6.39 17.53 2.89
C THR A 220 5.11 17.55 2.08
N ALA A 221 3.95 17.32 2.71
CA ALA A 221 2.67 17.39 2.03
C ALA A 221 2.41 18.80 1.45
N LEU A 222 2.72 19.87 2.17
CA LEU A 222 2.59 21.24 1.68
C LEU A 222 3.53 21.52 0.50
N VAL A 223 4.79 21.11 0.59
CA VAL A 223 5.78 21.27 -0.48
C VAL A 223 5.31 20.56 -1.76
N LEU A 224 4.79 19.34 -1.66
CA LEU A 224 4.29 18.60 -2.83
C LEU A 224 3.01 19.21 -3.43
N ASN A 225 2.28 20.04 -2.69
CA ASN A 225 1.11 20.76 -3.19
C ASN A 225 1.46 22.13 -3.80
N ILE A 226 2.73 22.55 -3.84
CA ILE A 226 3.16 23.82 -4.48
C ILE A 226 2.61 23.97 -5.91
N PRO A 227 2.63 22.95 -6.80
CA PRO A 227 2.04 23.08 -8.13
C PRO A 227 0.56 23.44 -8.12
N ALA A 228 -0.22 22.95 -7.16
CA ALA A 228 -1.62 23.31 -7.00
C ALA A 228 -1.77 24.75 -6.49
N PHE A 229 -0.94 25.18 -5.55
CA PHE A 229 -0.94 26.57 -5.03
C PHE A 229 -0.60 27.57 -6.09
N ILE A 230 0.41 27.31 -6.95
CA ILE A 230 0.76 28.17 -8.09
C ILE A 230 -0.43 28.32 -9.06
N GLN A 231 -1.27 27.29 -9.20
CA GLN A 231 -2.45 27.29 -10.04
C GLN A 231 -3.71 27.83 -9.33
N GLY A 232 -3.56 28.51 -8.18
CA GLY A 232 -4.64 29.21 -7.49
C GLY A 232 -5.40 28.38 -6.46
N ARG A 233 -4.97 27.13 -6.16
CA ARG A 233 -5.53 26.38 -5.04
C ARG A 233 -5.05 26.94 -3.71
N THR A 234 -5.87 26.76 -2.69
CA THR A 234 -5.59 27.19 -1.32
C THR A 234 -5.26 26.01 -0.41
N ILE A 235 -4.68 26.28 0.75
CA ILE A 235 -4.48 25.28 1.80
C ILE A 235 -5.83 24.66 2.22
N LYS A 236 -6.91 25.46 2.22
CA LYS A 236 -8.26 24.98 2.52
C LYS A 236 -8.72 23.94 1.50
N ASP A 237 -8.41 24.11 0.21
CA ASP A 237 -8.73 23.13 -0.82
C ASP A 237 -7.98 21.81 -0.59
N VAL A 238 -6.70 21.88 -0.23
CA VAL A 238 -5.90 20.68 0.12
C VAL A 238 -6.52 19.95 1.32
N ILE A 239 -6.82 20.66 2.41
CA ILE A 239 -7.41 20.07 3.61
C ILE A 239 -8.79 19.47 3.31
N SER A 240 -9.59 20.13 2.46
CA SER A 240 -10.94 19.69 2.12
C SER A 240 -10.99 18.30 1.45
N ILE A 241 -9.97 17.95 0.66
CA ILE A 241 -9.85 16.59 0.10
C ILE A 241 -9.73 15.54 1.20
N TYR A 242 -8.87 15.77 2.20
CA TYR A 242 -8.67 14.82 3.30
C TYR A 242 -9.90 14.73 4.21
N THR A 243 -10.49 15.87 4.59
CA THR A 243 -11.70 15.89 5.43
C THR A 243 -12.92 15.38 4.69
N GLY A 244 -13.03 15.62 3.37
CA GLY A 244 -14.07 15.05 2.51
C GLY A 244 -14.03 13.53 2.49
N ASN A 245 -12.84 12.95 2.33
CA ASN A 245 -12.66 11.50 2.34
C ASN A 245 -13.09 10.83 3.65
N THR A 246 -12.87 11.47 4.81
CA THR A 246 -13.29 10.91 6.12
C THR A 246 -14.81 10.92 6.32
N ASN A 247 -15.54 11.74 5.58
CA ASN A 247 -16.99 11.89 5.68
C ASN A 247 -17.78 11.31 4.50
N MET A 248 -17.06 10.77 3.50
CA MET A 248 -17.65 10.30 2.26
C MET A 248 -18.57 9.08 2.46
N TYR A 249 -18.14 8.16 3.30
CA TYR A 249 -18.87 6.92 3.54
C TYR A 249 -19.40 6.87 4.98
N LYS A 250 -20.73 6.91 5.12
CA LYS A 250 -21.42 6.88 6.43
C LYS A 250 -21.97 5.48 6.71
N ILE A 251 -21.10 4.46 6.59
CA ILE A 251 -21.41 3.05 6.88
C ILE A 251 -20.26 2.42 7.66
N ILE A 252 -20.58 1.54 8.61
CA ILE A 252 -19.56 0.90 9.45
C ILE A 252 -18.76 -0.14 8.69
N SER A 253 -19.43 -1.01 7.94
CA SER A 253 -18.78 -2.04 7.13
C SER A 253 -18.95 -1.75 5.64
N MET A 254 -17.85 -1.85 4.92
CA MET A 254 -17.80 -1.70 3.45
C MET A 254 -17.30 -2.99 2.80
N GLY A 255 -16.68 -2.89 1.63
CA GLY A 255 -16.18 -4.04 0.87
C GLY A 255 -15.02 -4.80 1.52
N TYR A 256 -14.29 -4.21 2.47
CA TYR A 256 -13.23 -4.91 3.20
C TYR A 256 -13.83 -5.82 4.28
N PRO A 257 -13.40 -7.10 4.41
CA PRO A 257 -13.89 -8.05 5.41
C PRO A 257 -13.27 -7.74 6.77
N SER A 258 -13.82 -6.72 7.41
CA SER A 258 -13.41 -6.20 8.71
C SER A 258 -14.11 -6.90 9.87
N PHE A 259 -13.67 -6.61 11.08
CA PHE A 259 -14.35 -7.00 12.31
C PHE A 259 -15.85 -6.63 12.31
N TRP A 260 -16.20 -5.50 11.70
CA TRP A 260 -17.58 -4.98 11.68
C TRP A 260 -18.53 -5.81 10.84
N ASN A 261 -18.04 -6.50 9.81
CA ASN A 261 -18.87 -7.42 9.01
C ASN A 261 -19.27 -8.68 9.80
N ILE A 262 -18.51 -9.07 10.84
CA ILE A 262 -18.84 -10.21 11.70
C ILE A 262 -19.99 -9.88 12.65
N ILE A 263 -20.00 -8.63 13.18
CA ILE A 263 -21.00 -8.21 14.16
C ILE A 263 -22.30 -7.81 13.48
N ASN A 264 -22.21 -7.13 12.35
CA ASN A 264 -23.37 -6.65 11.65
C ASN A 264 -23.13 -6.56 10.14
N ASP A 265 -23.68 -7.51 9.41
CA ASP A 265 -23.65 -7.52 7.95
C ASP A 265 -24.54 -6.39 7.40
N GLY A 266 -23.89 -5.24 7.18
CA GLY A 266 -24.52 -4.08 6.56
C GLY A 266 -25.23 -3.14 7.53
N LEU A 267 -24.63 -2.81 8.67
CA LEU A 267 -25.08 -1.68 9.50
C LEU A 267 -25.31 -0.47 8.62
N LYS A 268 -26.60 -0.24 8.34
CA LYS A 268 -27.12 0.86 7.53
C LYS A 268 -26.74 2.20 8.14
N LYS A 269 -26.92 3.27 7.37
CA LYS A 269 -26.60 4.67 7.75
C LYS A 269 -27.15 5.10 9.13
N GLU A 270 -28.23 4.48 9.58
CA GLU A 270 -28.84 4.70 10.89
C GLU A 270 -27.92 4.17 12.00
N GLY A 271 -27.47 5.05 12.87
CA GLY A 271 -26.53 4.73 13.97
C GLY A 271 -25.04 4.86 13.64
N TYR A 272 -24.65 5.15 12.39
CA TYR A 272 -23.24 5.33 12.01
C TYR A 272 -22.51 6.37 12.88
N SER A 273 -23.18 7.49 13.19
CA SER A 273 -22.58 8.60 13.94
C SER A 273 -22.07 8.17 15.33
N SER A 274 -22.81 7.34 16.04
CA SER A 274 -22.42 6.81 17.37
C SER A 274 -21.47 5.63 17.24
N LEU A 275 -21.73 4.67 16.34
CA LEU A 275 -20.93 3.47 16.16
C LEU A 275 -19.53 3.79 15.59
N LYS A 276 -19.38 4.85 14.81
CA LYS A 276 -18.07 5.32 14.34
C LYS A 276 -17.10 5.55 15.50
N TYR A 277 -17.54 6.23 16.55
CA TYR A 277 -16.68 6.51 17.70
C TYR A 277 -16.36 5.25 18.50
N VAL A 278 -17.33 4.35 18.64
CA VAL A 278 -17.11 3.02 19.25
C VAL A 278 -16.08 2.23 18.45
N ALA A 279 -16.18 2.24 17.12
CA ALA A 279 -15.23 1.55 16.24
C ALA A 279 -13.81 2.13 16.36
N ILE A 280 -13.68 3.46 16.41
CA ILE A 280 -12.38 4.11 16.63
C ILE A 280 -11.84 3.73 18.01
N ALA A 281 -12.66 3.76 19.06
CA ALA A 281 -12.24 3.39 20.41
C ALA A 281 -11.76 1.94 20.50
N ILE A 282 -12.47 0.99 19.87
CA ILE A 282 -12.04 -0.43 19.78
C ILE A 282 -10.71 -0.54 19.03
N THR A 283 -10.54 0.19 17.92
CA THR A 283 -9.28 0.20 17.17
C THR A 283 -8.13 0.69 18.04
N VAL A 284 -8.32 1.83 18.74
CA VAL A 284 -7.30 2.37 19.65
C VAL A 284 -6.99 1.40 20.79
N ALA A 285 -8.00 0.75 21.37
CA ALA A 285 -7.81 -0.25 22.42
C ALA A 285 -7.01 -1.45 21.91
N ALA A 286 -7.33 -1.99 20.72
CA ALA A 286 -6.60 -3.10 20.11
C ALA A 286 -5.13 -2.74 19.84
N LEU A 287 -4.87 -1.55 19.32
CA LEU A 287 -3.52 -1.02 19.12
C LEU A 287 -2.77 -0.87 20.45
N ALA A 288 -3.44 -0.30 21.47
CA ALA A 288 -2.85 -0.12 22.79
C ALA A 288 -2.51 -1.45 23.47
N ILE A 289 -3.31 -2.50 23.27
CA ILE A 289 -3.01 -3.85 23.78
C ILE A 289 -1.71 -4.39 23.16
N HIS A 290 -1.53 -4.30 21.85
CA HIS A 290 -0.27 -4.71 21.21
C HIS A 290 0.92 -3.95 21.79
N MET A 291 0.83 -2.61 21.83
CA MET A 291 1.90 -1.75 22.33
C MET A 291 2.23 -2.06 23.80
N TYR A 292 1.20 -2.18 24.64
CA TYR A 292 1.36 -2.52 26.06
C TYR A 292 2.06 -3.86 26.27
N VAL A 293 1.63 -4.91 25.53
CA VAL A 293 2.24 -6.24 25.64
C VAL A 293 3.72 -6.20 25.26
N TRP A 294 4.07 -5.53 24.16
CA TRP A 294 5.46 -5.41 23.73
C TRP A 294 6.31 -4.61 24.72
N LEU A 295 5.79 -3.48 25.24
CA LEU A 295 6.47 -2.70 26.26
C LEU A 295 6.68 -3.49 27.56
N LYS A 296 5.62 -4.14 28.04
CA LYS A 296 5.68 -4.93 29.30
C LYS A 296 6.63 -6.12 29.20
N ARG A 297 6.72 -6.74 28.02
CA ARG A 297 7.62 -7.88 27.75
C ARG A 297 9.02 -7.45 27.34
N GLY A 298 9.31 -6.16 27.23
CA GLY A 298 10.63 -5.68 26.84
C GLY A 298 11.08 -6.05 25.43
N VAL A 299 10.15 -6.26 24.49
CA VAL A 299 10.46 -6.76 23.14
C VAL A 299 11.49 -5.88 22.44
N ALA A 300 12.68 -6.40 22.12
CA ALA A 300 13.76 -5.64 21.49
C ALA A 300 13.35 -5.07 20.11
N LEU A 301 13.74 -3.81 19.83
CA LEU A 301 13.54 -3.17 18.52
C LEU A 301 14.59 -3.63 17.51
N THR A 302 14.69 -4.93 17.26
CA THR A 302 15.46 -5.43 16.13
C THR A 302 14.79 -5.06 14.81
N HIS A 303 15.55 -5.02 13.72
CA HIS A 303 14.98 -4.74 12.38
C HIS A 303 13.81 -5.68 12.04
N LYS A 304 13.90 -6.97 12.37
CA LYS A 304 12.84 -7.96 12.14
C LYS A 304 11.60 -7.63 12.98
N ASN A 305 11.77 -7.35 14.27
CA ASN A 305 10.66 -7.01 15.16
C ASN A 305 9.98 -5.69 14.74
N MET A 306 10.72 -4.70 14.26
CA MET A 306 10.14 -3.47 13.72
C MET A 306 9.21 -3.75 12.54
N VAL A 307 9.59 -4.65 11.63
CA VAL A 307 8.71 -5.05 10.51
C VAL A 307 7.47 -5.80 11.00
N TYR A 308 7.61 -6.71 11.98
CA TYR A 308 6.47 -7.41 12.58
C TYR A 308 5.49 -6.45 13.26
N MET A 309 6.01 -5.48 14.03
CA MET A 309 5.22 -4.45 14.68
C MET A 309 4.51 -3.54 13.67
N ALA A 310 5.22 -3.07 12.64
CA ALA A 310 4.66 -2.25 11.57
C ALA A 310 3.51 -2.97 10.85
N PHE A 311 3.70 -4.24 10.50
CA PHE A 311 2.67 -5.08 9.89
C PHE A 311 1.45 -5.23 10.82
N LEU A 312 1.66 -5.68 12.07
CA LEU A 312 0.56 -5.93 13.00
C LEU A 312 -0.24 -4.68 13.31
N LEU A 313 0.41 -3.54 13.53
CA LEU A 313 -0.28 -2.29 13.81
C LEU A 313 -1.06 -1.78 12.58
N THR A 314 -0.52 -1.93 11.38
CA THR A 314 -1.23 -1.56 10.14
C THR A 314 -2.41 -2.49 9.89
N PHE A 315 -2.24 -3.81 10.06
CA PHE A 315 -3.33 -4.78 9.93
C PHE A 315 -4.43 -4.52 10.97
N THR A 316 -4.07 -4.34 12.26
CA THR A 316 -5.01 -4.00 13.33
C THR A 316 -5.81 -2.75 12.98
N THR A 317 -5.15 -1.71 12.48
CA THR A 317 -5.80 -0.46 12.10
C THR A 317 -6.87 -0.70 11.04
N VAL A 318 -6.53 -1.37 9.94
CA VAL A 318 -7.47 -1.61 8.84
C VAL A 318 -8.58 -2.58 9.23
N PHE A 319 -8.27 -3.59 10.06
CA PHE A 319 -9.24 -4.61 10.45
C PHE A 319 -10.33 -4.09 11.40
N PHE A 320 -9.99 -3.15 12.29
CA PHE A 320 -10.92 -2.64 13.30
C PHE A 320 -11.49 -1.25 12.99
N LEU A 321 -10.88 -0.44 12.09
CA LEU A 321 -11.46 0.84 11.70
C LEU A 321 -12.77 0.67 10.92
N PRO A 322 -13.71 1.63 11.05
CA PRO A 322 -14.95 1.62 10.26
C PRO A 322 -14.70 2.07 8.82
N SER A 323 -15.64 1.76 7.94
CA SER A 323 -15.71 2.28 6.55
C SER A 323 -14.51 1.88 5.68
N MET A 324 -13.97 0.68 5.87
CA MET A 324 -12.82 0.19 5.11
C MET A 324 -13.24 -0.39 3.76
N HIS A 325 -12.57 0.09 2.69
CA HIS A 325 -12.69 -0.45 1.34
C HIS A 325 -11.86 -1.72 1.16
N GLU A 326 -12.27 -2.56 0.22
CA GLU A 326 -11.62 -3.83 -0.16
C GLU A 326 -10.12 -3.72 -0.46
N ARG A 327 -9.64 -2.53 -0.85
CA ARG A 327 -8.24 -2.27 -1.23
C ARG A 327 -7.36 -1.76 -0.09
N TYR A 328 -7.94 -1.38 1.06
CA TYR A 328 -7.19 -0.71 2.12
C TYR A 328 -6.20 -1.63 2.86
N GLY A 329 -6.32 -2.94 2.64
CA GLY A 329 -5.34 -3.94 3.10
C GLY A 329 -4.02 -3.96 2.34
N PHE A 330 -3.90 -3.29 1.19
CA PHE A 330 -2.79 -3.43 0.26
C PHE A 330 -1.40 -3.28 0.92
N VAL A 331 -1.21 -2.29 1.80
CA VAL A 331 0.08 -2.03 2.46
C VAL A 331 0.52 -3.21 3.34
N TYR A 332 -0.34 -3.67 4.24
CA TYR A 332 0.04 -4.78 5.11
C TYR A 332 0.14 -6.12 4.36
N GLU A 333 -0.57 -6.30 3.25
CA GLU A 333 -0.42 -7.48 2.38
C GLU A 333 0.96 -7.52 1.72
N VAL A 334 1.45 -6.39 1.24
CA VAL A 334 2.82 -6.28 0.73
C VAL A 334 3.84 -6.53 1.83
N MET A 335 3.60 -6.02 3.05
CA MET A 335 4.45 -6.33 4.20
C MET A 335 4.39 -7.81 4.61
N ALA A 336 3.26 -8.49 4.41
CA ALA A 336 3.12 -9.92 4.68
C ALA A 336 4.07 -10.77 3.81
N LEU A 337 4.40 -10.33 2.59
CA LEU A 337 5.42 -10.96 1.77
C LEU A 337 6.81 -10.86 2.41
N VAL A 338 7.16 -9.69 2.98
CA VAL A 338 8.42 -9.54 3.71
C VAL A 338 8.46 -10.50 4.92
N ILE A 339 7.35 -10.58 5.66
CA ILE A 339 7.21 -11.50 6.80
C ILE A 339 7.36 -12.95 6.37
N LEU A 340 6.77 -13.34 5.23
CA LEU A 340 6.94 -14.68 4.66
C LEU A 340 8.41 -14.99 4.36
N MET A 341 9.18 -14.02 3.84
CA MET A 341 10.62 -14.22 3.61
C MET A 341 11.39 -14.39 4.92
N LEU A 342 10.98 -13.69 5.99
CA LEU A 342 11.57 -13.80 7.32
C LEU A 342 11.16 -15.08 8.06
N TYR A 343 9.92 -15.52 7.88
CA TYR A 343 9.34 -16.63 8.65
C TYR A 343 8.40 -17.47 7.80
N ASN A 344 8.94 -18.52 7.17
CA ASN A 344 8.22 -19.37 6.20
C ASN A 344 6.94 -20.03 6.78
N LYS A 345 6.83 -20.20 8.10
CA LYS A 345 5.62 -20.76 8.74
C LYS A 345 4.38 -19.89 8.56
N THR A 346 4.53 -18.65 8.08
CA THR A 346 3.41 -17.76 7.76
C THR A 346 2.83 -17.99 6.36
N LEU A 347 3.37 -18.93 5.56
CA LEU A 347 2.89 -19.21 4.21
C LEU A 347 1.37 -19.49 4.11
N PRO A 348 0.75 -20.33 4.98
CA PRO A 348 -0.69 -20.55 4.90
C PRO A 348 -1.50 -19.27 5.17
N LEU A 349 -1.05 -18.43 6.10
CA LEU A 349 -1.69 -17.15 6.41
C LEU A 349 -1.54 -16.15 5.26
N TYR A 350 -0.38 -16.11 4.62
CA TYR A 350 -0.13 -15.28 3.44
C TYR A 350 -1.03 -15.67 2.27
N LEU A 351 -1.11 -16.96 1.95
CA LEU A 351 -1.99 -17.46 0.89
C LEU A 351 -3.46 -17.19 1.21
N GLY A 352 -3.89 -17.43 2.46
CA GLY A 352 -5.25 -17.13 2.89
C GLY A 352 -5.60 -15.65 2.77
N LEU A 353 -4.71 -14.76 3.20
CA LEU A 353 -4.87 -13.31 3.08
C LEU A 353 -5.02 -12.88 1.62
N SER A 354 -4.11 -13.33 0.76
CA SER A 354 -4.14 -13.05 -0.68
C SER A 354 -5.42 -13.57 -1.34
N THR A 355 -5.90 -14.77 -0.94
CA THR A 355 -7.15 -15.33 -1.46
C THR A 355 -8.35 -14.46 -1.07
N ILE A 356 -8.44 -14.02 0.19
CA ILE A 356 -9.51 -13.13 0.65
C ILE A 356 -9.53 -11.84 -0.19
N THR A 357 -8.38 -11.22 -0.38
CA THR A 357 -8.30 -9.98 -1.18
C THR A 357 -8.69 -10.20 -2.64
N LEU A 358 -8.30 -11.33 -3.24
CA LEU A 358 -8.72 -11.66 -4.61
C LEU A 358 -10.22 -11.86 -4.74
N VAL A 359 -10.86 -12.53 -3.77
CA VAL A 359 -12.32 -12.67 -3.74
C VAL A 359 -13.00 -11.30 -3.66
N MET A 360 -12.49 -10.40 -2.81
CA MET A 360 -13.01 -9.03 -2.70
C MET A 360 -12.80 -8.21 -3.98
N TYR A 361 -11.64 -8.34 -4.62
CA TYR A 361 -11.38 -7.68 -5.91
C TYR A 361 -12.32 -8.19 -7.01
N GLY A 362 -12.72 -9.46 -6.96
CA GLY A 362 -13.74 -10.01 -7.84
C GLY A 362 -15.06 -9.24 -7.77
N LYS A 363 -15.49 -8.77 -6.60
CA LYS A 363 -16.68 -7.93 -6.48
C LYS A 363 -16.48 -6.56 -7.14
N GLY A 364 -15.38 -5.88 -6.86
CA GLY A 364 -15.09 -4.54 -7.39
C GLY A 364 -14.88 -4.52 -8.91
N LEU A 365 -14.25 -5.58 -9.45
CA LEU A 365 -13.89 -5.65 -10.86
C LEU A 365 -14.95 -6.34 -11.74
N TYR A 366 -15.63 -7.36 -11.21
CA TYR A 366 -16.50 -8.25 -11.97
C TYR A 366 -17.91 -8.38 -11.38
N SER A 367 -18.24 -7.58 -10.35
CA SER A 367 -19.55 -7.62 -9.66
C SER A 367 -19.92 -9.02 -9.11
N THR A 368 -18.90 -9.82 -8.75
CA THR A 368 -19.15 -11.16 -8.18
C THR A 368 -19.73 -11.05 -6.77
N ASN A 369 -20.60 -11.99 -6.43
CA ASN A 369 -21.14 -12.09 -5.08
C ASN A 369 -20.28 -13.02 -4.22
N TYR A 370 -20.09 -12.63 -2.96
CA TYR A 370 -19.44 -13.45 -1.95
C TYR A 370 -20.06 -13.20 -0.57
N ASN A 371 -19.90 -14.17 0.31
CA ASN A 371 -20.33 -14.00 1.71
C ASN A 371 -19.26 -13.20 2.47
N VAL A 372 -19.53 -11.92 2.69
CA VAL A 372 -18.60 -11.01 3.37
C VAL A 372 -18.37 -11.41 4.83
N VAL A 373 -19.36 -11.99 5.51
CA VAL A 373 -19.23 -12.45 6.90
C VAL A 373 -18.24 -13.62 6.97
N LEU A 374 -18.37 -14.59 6.07
CA LEU A 374 -17.42 -15.71 5.97
C LEU A 374 -16.00 -15.22 5.71
N MET A 375 -15.83 -14.26 4.79
CA MET A 375 -14.51 -13.65 4.52
C MET A 375 -13.98 -12.90 5.73
N ALA A 376 -14.84 -12.21 6.48
CA ALA A 376 -14.43 -11.49 7.69
C ALA A 376 -14.01 -12.43 8.84
N VAL A 377 -14.73 -13.55 9.00
CA VAL A 377 -14.32 -14.62 9.96
C VAL A 377 -12.99 -15.24 9.55
N ALA A 378 -12.80 -15.55 8.27
CA ALA A 378 -11.52 -16.05 7.76
C ALA A 378 -10.39 -15.04 7.97
N ASN A 379 -10.65 -13.75 7.74
CA ASN A 379 -9.67 -12.69 7.97
C ASN A 379 -9.33 -12.52 9.47
N LEU A 380 -10.31 -12.69 10.36
CA LEU A 380 -10.08 -12.75 11.82
C LEU A 380 -9.15 -13.90 12.21
N VAL A 381 -9.37 -15.10 11.66
CA VAL A 381 -8.50 -16.25 11.91
C VAL A 381 -7.07 -15.97 11.44
N ILE A 382 -6.91 -15.35 10.27
CA ILE A 382 -5.61 -14.94 9.74
C ILE A 382 -4.95 -13.89 10.64
N TYR A 383 -5.71 -12.89 11.08
CA TYR A 383 -5.23 -11.85 12.00
C TYR A 383 -4.73 -12.45 13.33
N ILE A 384 -5.51 -13.34 13.93
CA ILE A 384 -5.12 -14.05 15.16
C ILE A 384 -3.87 -14.92 14.91
N GLY A 385 -3.84 -15.64 13.78
CA GLY A 385 -2.71 -16.47 13.39
C GLY A 385 -1.40 -15.69 13.27
N TYR A 386 -1.41 -14.55 12.56
CA TYR A 386 -0.25 -13.66 12.49
C TYR A 386 0.12 -13.11 13.86
N THR A 387 -0.85 -12.61 14.62
CA THR A 387 -0.60 -12.07 15.96
C THR A 387 0.09 -13.12 16.86
N TYR A 388 -0.42 -14.36 16.87
CA TYR A 388 0.15 -15.44 17.66
C TYR A 388 1.57 -15.82 17.20
N LEU A 389 1.75 -16.07 15.89
CA LEU A 389 3.05 -16.52 15.36
C LEU A 389 4.14 -15.46 15.53
N LEU A 390 3.80 -14.20 15.28
CA LEU A 390 4.77 -13.10 15.38
C LEU A 390 5.08 -12.74 16.83
N ALA A 391 4.07 -12.75 17.72
CA ALA A 391 4.31 -12.58 19.16
C ALA A 391 5.25 -13.67 19.70
N LYS A 392 4.99 -14.93 19.36
CA LYS A 392 5.89 -16.06 19.73
C LYS A 392 7.31 -15.88 19.21
N LYS A 393 7.47 -15.30 17.99
CA LYS A 393 8.78 -15.07 17.40
C LYS A 393 9.51 -13.91 18.05
N MET A 394 8.81 -12.80 18.33
CA MET A 394 9.36 -11.62 18.99
C MET A 394 9.81 -11.91 20.44
N LEU A 395 9.06 -12.75 21.16
CA LEU A 395 9.36 -13.09 22.55
C LEU A 395 10.48 -14.15 22.72
N LYS A 396 10.75 -14.97 21.70
CA LYS A 396 11.84 -15.97 21.75
C LYS A 396 13.23 -15.39 21.54
N THR A 397 13.34 -14.22 20.90
CA THR A 397 14.64 -13.60 20.60
C THR A 397 15.36 -13.05 21.84
N GLU A 398 14.74 -13.12 23.02
CA GLU A 398 15.35 -12.66 24.29
C GLU A 398 15.99 -13.78 25.10
N THR A 399 15.85 -15.04 24.68
CA THR A 399 16.34 -16.22 25.40
C THR A 399 17.46 -16.97 24.67
N GLU A 400 17.85 -16.52 23.49
CA GLU A 400 19.01 -16.97 22.70
C GLU A 400 20.02 -15.82 22.51
#